data_26ebdd35935b5576a03a3e8632fc335d
#
_entry.id   26ebdd35935b5576a03a3e8632fc335d
#
_cell.length_a   1.000
_cell.length_b   1.000
_cell.length_c   1.000
_cell.angle_alpha   90.00
_cell.angle_beta   90.00
_cell.angle_gamma   90.00
#
_symmetry.space_group_name_H-M   'P 1'
#
loop_
_entity.id
_entity.type
_entity.pdbx_description
1 polymer ?
#
loop_
_entity_poly.entity_id
_entity_poly.type
_entity_poly.pdbx_seq_one_letter_code
_entity_poly.pdbx_strand_id
1 'polypeptide(L)'
;MTLFIPHGVEGFVSRQDGSISLRNILIPVTRKPSPQPSVEAAARLIRNLELPAGVVTLLHVGPADEMPSVKLPADTDWTWNATVRTGEPADIILHTATELLSDLIVMTTDGPDGFLDGLRGTTSQRVLRKARCPVANLPVGSMLG
;
A
#
# COMPACT_ATOMS: atom_id res chain seq x y z
N MET A 1 -4.65 3.05 11.21
CA MET A 1 -4.52 3.20 9.74
C MET A 1 -5.34 4.40 9.26
N THR A 2 -4.75 5.21 8.45
CA THR A 2 -5.41 6.39 7.88
C THR A 2 -5.55 6.21 6.38
N LEU A 3 -6.74 6.42 5.87
CA LEU A 3 -7.02 6.33 4.44
C LEU A 3 -7.09 7.74 3.86
N PHE A 4 -6.26 8.01 2.86
CA PHE A 4 -6.25 9.27 2.14
C PHE A 4 -6.84 9.06 0.75
N ILE A 5 -7.83 9.87 0.38
CA ILE A 5 -8.39 9.85 -0.96
C ILE A 5 -7.98 11.16 -1.63
N PRO A 6 -7.06 11.12 -2.61
CA PRO A 6 -6.58 12.35 -3.24
C PRO A 6 -7.72 13.13 -3.88
N HIS A 7 -7.54 14.45 -3.95
CA HIS A 7 -8.54 15.33 -4.55
C HIS A 7 -8.81 14.93 -6.01
N GLY A 8 -10.08 14.83 -6.38
CA GLY A 8 -10.48 14.47 -7.73
C GLY A 8 -10.37 12.99 -8.06
N VAL A 9 -9.99 12.16 -7.08
CA VAL A 9 -9.86 10.71 -7.26
C VAL A 9 -11.09 10.01 -6.70
N GLU A 10 -11.62 9.05 -7.42
CA GLU A 10 -12.69 8.22 -6.90
C GLU A 10 -12.14 7.15 -5.98
N GLY A 11 -12.82 6.93 -4.86
CA GLY A 11 -12.49 5.81 -3.99
C GLY A 11 -13.04 4.50 -4.56
N PHE A 12 -12.77 3.39 -3.85
CA PHE A 12 -13.21 2.07 -4.29
C PHE A 12 -14.61 1.69 -3.79
N VAL A 13 -15.30 2.62 -3.17
CA VAL A 13 -16.70 2.43 -2.75
C VAL A 13 -17.59 3.28 -3.64
N SER A 14 -18.56 2.66 -4.29
CA SER A 14 -19.49 3.38 -5.16
C SER A 14 -20.40 4.28 -4.34
N ARG A 15 -20.56 5.52 -4.77
CA ARG A 15 -21.49 6.45 -4.13
C ARG A 15 -22.94 6.14 -4.44
N GLN A 16 -23.19 5.37 -5.49
CA GLN A 16 -24.55 5.06 -5.93
C GLN A 16 -25.17 3.94 -5.11
N ASP A 17 -24.44 2.86 -4.91
CA ASP A 17 -24.99 1.66 -4.27
C ASP A 17 -24.13 1.09 -3.15
N GLY A 18 -22.99 1.74 -2.82
CA GLY A 18 -22.11 1.28 -1.78
C GLY A 18 -21.26 0.06 -2.16
N SER A 19 -21.33 -0.38 -3.42
CA SER A 19 -20.53 -1.52 -3.85
C SER A 19 -19.03 -1.19 -3.79
N ILE A 20 -18.21 -2.22 -3.57
CA ILE A 20 -16.77 -2.07 -3.42
C ILE A 20 -16.07 -2.66 -4.63
N SER A 21 -15.23 -1.83 -5.28
CA SER A 21 -14.46 -2.25 -6.46
C SER A 21 -12.97 -2.26 -6.13
N LEU A 22 -12.59 -3.02 -5.13
CA LEU A 22 -11.20 -3.16 -4.69
C LEU A 22 -10.68 -4.51 -5.16
N ARG A 23 -9.79 -4.51 -6.17
CA ARG A 23 -9.25 -5.72 -6.78
C ARG A 23 -7.74 -5.73 -6.91
N ASN A 24 -7.11 -4.55 -6.91
CA ASN A 24 -5.66 -4.44 -7.06
C ASN A 24 -5.11 -3.58 -5.94
N ILE A 25 -4.29 -4.16 -5.10
CA ILE A 25 -3.65 -3.47 -3.98
C ILE A 25 -2.15 -3.48 -4.20
N LEU A 26 -1.52 -2.32 -4.04
CA LEU A 26 -0.07 -2.19 -4.13
C LEU A 26 0.48 -1.88 -2.75
N ILE A 27 1.47 -2.66 -2.31
CA ILE A 27 2.14 -2.45 -1.03
C ILE A 27 3.63 -2.21 -1.29
N PRO A 28 4.08 -0.95 -1.25
CA PRO A 28 5.52 -0.68 -1.26
C PRO A 28 6.16 -1.24 0.01
N VAL A 29 7.27 -1.95 -0.15
CA VAL A 29 7.93 -2.62 0.98
C VAL A 29 9.40 -2.24 1.04
N THR A 30 9.88 -2.04 2.26
CA THR A 30 11.30 -1.82 2.56
C THR A 30 11.62 -2.62 3.81
N ARG A 31 12.91 -2.73 4.12
CA ARG A 31 13.30 -3.41 5.37
C ARG A 31 12.94 -2.60 6.60
N LYS A 32 13.00 -1.29 6.49
CA LYS A 32 12.68 -0.37 7.59
C LYS A 32 11.82 0.78 7.09
N PRO A 33 10.64 0.97 7.66
CA PRO A 33 10.00 0.12 8.67
C PRO A 33 9.57 -1.22 8.08
N SER A 34 9.37 -2.21 8.95
CA SER A 34 8.91 -3.53 8.50
C SER A 34 7.58 -3.40 7.77
N PRO A 35 7.42 -4.07 6.62
CA PRO A 35 6.17 -4.01 5.87
C PRO A 35 5.10 -4.97 6.37
N GLN A 36 5.41 -5.81 7.36
CA GLN A 36 4.46 -6.80 7.85
C GLN A 36 3.13 -6.19 8.30
N PRO A 37 3.10 -5.04 9.00
CA PRO A 37 1.83 -4.41 9.34
C PRO A 37 0.97 -4.06 8.13
N SER A 38 1.57 -3.61 7.03
CA SER A 38 0.82 -3.33 5.80
C SER A 38 0.24 -4.59 5.18
N VAL A 39 1.01 -5.69 5.19
CA VAL A 39 0.54 -6.98 4.70
C VAL A 39 -0.65 -7.45 5.52
N GLU A 40 -0.55 -7.37 6.84
CA GLU A 40 -1.64 -7.80 7.73
C GLU A 40 -2.86 -6.88 7.61
N ALA A 41 -2.66 -5.58 7.44
CA ALA A 41 -3.76 -4.65 7.26
C ALA A 41 -4.52 -4.94 5.95
N ALA A 42 -3.79 -5.20 4.87
CA ALA A 42 -4.42 -5.56 3.60
C ALA A 42 -5.20 -6.87 3.73
N ALA A 43 -4.61 -7.87 4.39
CA ALA A 43 -5.29 -9.15 4.60
C ALA A 43 -6.57 -8.99 5.41
N ARG A 44 -6.54 -8.16 6.47
CA ARG A 44 -7.74 -7.89 7.27
C ARG A 44 -8.81 -7.16 6.47
N LEU A 45 -8.40 -6.21 5.64
CA LEU A 45 -9.33 -5.46 4.80
C LEU A 45 -10.05 -6.39 3.83
N ILE A 46 -9.30 -7.26 3.16
CA ILE A 46 -9.85 -8.24 2.24
C ILE A 46 -10.87 -9.13 2.95
N ARG A 47 -10.50 -9.61 4.12
CA ARG A 47 -11.34 -10.54 4.89
C ARG A 47 -12.59 -9.85 5.43
N ASN A 48 -12.43 -8.66 6.03
CA ASN A 48 -13.53 -7.95 6.67
C ASN A 48 -14.56 -7.45 5.67
N LEU A 49 -14.11 -7.08 4.47
CA LEU A 49 -15.02 -6.63 3.41
C LEU A 49 -15.48 -7.77 2.52
N GLU A 50 -15.07 -9.00 2.83
CA GLU A 50 -15.45 -10.20 2.07
C GLU A 50 -15.22 -10.01 0.57
N LEU A 51 -14.05 -9.46 0.22
CA LEU A 51 -13.74 -9.15 -1.17
C LEU A 51 -13.48 -10.42 -1.97
N PRO A 52 -13.98 -10.48 -3.22
CA PRO A 52 -13.70 -11.62 -4.09
C PRO A 52 -12.24 -11.63 -4.50
N ALA A 53 -11.85 -12.55 -5.36
CA ALA A 53 -10.47 -12.69 -5.79
C ALA A 53 -9.90 -11.41 -6.38
N GLY A 54 -8.65 -11.13 -6.08
CA GLY A 54 -7.92 -9.97 -6.57
C GLY A 54 -6.43 -10.21 -6.46
N VAL A 55 -5.65 -9.14 -6.63
CA VAL A 55 -4.18 -9.23 -6.64
C VAL A 55 -3.60 -8.21 -5.67
N VAL A 56 -2.67 -8.66 -4.83
CA VAL A 56 -1.83 -7.78 -4.02
C VAL A 56 -0.40 -7.88 -4.57
N THR A 57 0.20 -6.76 -4.88
CA THR A 57 1.58 -6.69 -5.35
C THR A 57 2.45 -6.02 -4.30
N LEU A 58 3.47 -6.74 -3.86
CA LEU A 58 4.51 -6.19 -2.99
C LEU A 58 5.61 -5.61 -3.89
N LEU A 59 5.87 -4.32 -3.77
CA LEU A 59 6.85 -3.64 -4.60
C LEU A 59 8.03 -3.18 -3.75
N HIS A 60 9.21 -3.69 -4.08
CA HIS A 60 10.46 -3.19 -3.51
C HIS A 60 11.17 -2.34 -4.56
N VAL A 61 11.53 -1.11 -4.20
CA VAL A 61 12.30 -0.23 -5.07
C VAL A 61 13.72 -0.19 -4.52
N GLY A 62 14.65 -0.86 -5.22
CA GLY A 62 16.02 -0.95 -4.81
C GLY A 62 16.63 -2.31 -5.16
N PRO A 63 17.80 -2.66 -4.57
CA PRO A 63 18.44 -3.93 -4.84
C PRO A 63 17.57 -5.12 -4.47
N ALA A 64 17.60 -6.15 -5.31
CA ALA A 64 16.76 -7.35 -5.10
C ALA A 64 17.13 -8.08 -3.81
N ASP A 65 18.40 -8.05 -3.41
CA ASP A 65 18.84 -8.69 -2.18
C ASP A 65 18.39 -7.95 -0.91
N GLU A 66 17.81 -6.77 -1.05
CA GLU A 66 17.26 -6.01 0.06
C GLU A 66 15.72 -6.14 0.14
N MET A 67 15.13 -6.97 -0.69
CA MET A 67 13.69 -7.25 -0.61
C MET A 67 13.38 -7.87 0.74
N PRO A 68 12.48 -7.25 1.54
CA PRO A 68 12.16 -7.80 2.85
C PRO A 68 11.36 -9.09 2.75
N SER A 69 11.53 -9.95 3.75
CA SER A 69 10.70 -11.15 3.88
C SER A 69 9.46 -10.81 4.69
N VAL A 70 8.32 -11.31 4.23
CA VAL A 70 7.06 -11.11 4.94
C VAL A 70 6.30 -12.44 4.98
N LYS A 71 5.47 -12.59 6.00
CA LYS A 71 4.53 -13.70 6.07
C LYS A 71 3.28 -13.32 5.30
N LEU A 72 2.96 -14.11 4.29
CA LEU A 72 1.74 -13.90 3.51
C LEU A 72 0.56 -14.63 4.15
N PRO A 73 -0.66 -14.11 3.99
CA PRO A 73 -1.83 -14.79 4.54
C PRO A 73 -2.07 -16.13 3.84
N ALA A 74 -2.51 -17.10 4.63
CA ALA A 74 -2.96 -18.39 4.10
C ALA A 74 -4.47 -18.31 3.82
N ASP A 75 -4.97 -19.27 3.08
CA ASP A 75 -6.41 -19.43 2.84
C ASP A 75 -7.09 -18.19 2.30
N THR A 76 -6.52 -17.65 1.23
CA THR A 76 -7.08 -16.49 0.55
C THR A 76 -7.22 -16.80 -0.93
N ASP A 77 -8.28 -16.30 -1.54
CA ASP A 77 -8.47 -16.36 -2.99
C ASP A 77 -7.72 -15.26 -3.72
N TRP A 78 -7.03 -14.40 -2.99
CA TRP A 78 -6.23 -13.34 -3.56
C TRP A 78 -4.86 -13.86 -3.94
N THR A 79 -4.34 -13.35 -5.06
CA THR A 79 -2.97 -13.65 -5.51
C THR A 79 -2.02 -12.62 -4.94
N TRP A 80 -0.93 -13.09 -4.32
CA TRP A 80 0.09 -12.24 -3.74
C TRP A 80 1.37 -12.37 -4.57
N ASN A 81 1.75 -11.29 -5.23
CA ASN A 81 2.94 -11.23 -6.08
C ASN A 81 3.96 -10.27 -5.46
N ALA A 82 5.23 -10.49 -5.79
CA ALA A 82 6.30 -9.58 -5.40
C ALA A 82 7.06 -9.14 -6.64
N THR A 83 7.45 -7.88 -6.69
CA THR A 83 8.25 -7.35 -7.78
C THR A 83 9.30 -6.40 -7.24
N VAL A 84 10.43 -6.33 -7.92
CA VAL A 84 11.56 -5.47 -7.57
C VAL A 84 11.84 -4.56 -8.76
N ARG A 85 11.94 -3.27 -8.48
CA ARG A 85 12.24 -2.28 -9.51
C ARG A 85 13.29 -1.32 -9.01
N THR A 86 13.94 -0.61 -9.92
CA THR A 86 14.95 0.37 -9.57
C THR A 86 14.51 1.75 -10.04
N GLY A 87 14.97 2.77 -9.34
CA GLY A 87 14.64 4.14 -9.67
C GLY A 87 14.37 4.97 -8.43
N GLU A 88 13.79 6.14 -8.62
CA GLU A 88 13.42 7.00 -7.51
C GLU A 88 12.14 6.42 -6.87
N PRO A 89 12.15 6.15 -5.54
CA PRO A 89 11.06 5.39 -4.92
C PRO A 89 9.65 5.93 -5.17
N ALA A 90 9.42 7.20 -4.95
CA ALA A 90 8.07 7.74 -5.13
C ALA A 90 7.60 7.64 -6.58
N ASP A 91 8.49 7.93 -7.53
CA ASP A 91 8.14 7.86 -8.95
C ASP A 91 7.83 6.43 -9.38
N ILE A 92 8.61 5.46 -8.90
CA ILE A 92 8.39 4.05 -9.24
C ILE A 92 7.10 3.53 -8.62
N ILE A 93 6.81 3.91 -7.38
CA ILE A 93 5.56 3.53 -6.71
C ILE A 93 4.36 4.05 -7.52
N LEU A 94 4.39 5.33 -7.87
CA LEU A 94 3.30 5.96 -8.62
C LEU A 94 3.14 5.35 -10.01
N HIS A 95 4.25 5.12 -10.71
CA HIS A 95 4.22 4.51 -12.03
C HIS A 95 3.67 3.08 -11.97
N THR A 96 4.13 2.30 -11.00
CA THR A 96 3.67 0.92 -10.84
C THR A 96 2.19 0.87 -10.49
N ALA A 97 1.73 1.76 -9.62
CA ALA A 97 0.31 1.83 -9.28
C ALA A 97 -0.56 2.10 -10.50
N THR A 98 -0.11 3.01 -11.36
CA THR A 98 -0.83 3.32 -12.61
C THR A 98 -0.80 2.14 -13.58
N GLU A 99 0.38 1.52 -13.74
CA GLU A 99 0.56 0.39 -14.64
C GLU A 99 -0.31 -0.80 -14.24
N LEU A 100 -0.40 -1.08 -12.96
CA LEU A 100 -1.16 -2.22 -12.45
C LEU A 100 -2.63 -1.88 -12.17
N LEU A 101 -3.05 -0.67 -12.45
CA LEU A 101 -4.42 -0.21 -12.17
C LEU A 101 -4.79 -0.42 -10.71
N SER A 102 -3.90 -0.01 -9.82
CA SER A 102 -4.10 -0.20 -8.38
C SER A 102 -5.29 0.61 -7.87
N ASP A 103 -6.10 -0.03 -7.07
CA ASP A 103 -7.26 0.61 -6.43
C ASP A 103 -6.91 1.17 -5.06
N LEU A 104 -5.82 0.70 -4.49
CA LEU A 104 -5.36 1.09 -3.16
C LEU A 104 -3.86 0.88 -3.06
N ILE A 105 -3.18 1.86 -2.47
CA ILE A 105 -1.77 1.72 -2.06
C ILE A 105 -1.76 1.66 -0.55
N VAL A 106 -1.11 0.64 0.03
CA VAL A 106 -0.96 0.52 1.48
C VAL A 106 0.50 0.72 1.84
N MET A 107 0.78 1.72 2.65
CA MET A 107 2.15 2.06 3.03
C MET A 107 2.34 1.99 4.54
N THR A 108 3.48 1.48 4.97
CA THR A 108 3.92 1.55 6.36
C THR A 108 4.93 2.68 6.49
N THR A 109 4.73 3.55 7.47
CA THR A 109 5.65 4.66 7.71
C THR A 109 6.28 4.53 9.09
N ASP A 110 7.42 5.20 9.28
CA ASP A 110 8.18 5.16 10.53
C ASP A 110 7.48 5.96 11.62
N GLY A 111 6.85 5.25 12.55
CA GLY A 111 6.24 5.85 13.71
C GLY A 111 5.20 6.93 13.41
N PRO A 112 4.64 7.57 14.45
CA PRO A 112 3.64 8.61 14.25
C PRO A 112 4.23 9.87 13.61
N ASP A 113 5.53 10.08 13.73
CA ASP A 113 6.21 11.26 13.21
C ASP A 113 6.85 11.04 11.85
N GLY A 114 6.58 9.91 11.22
CA GLY A 114 7.21 9.55 9.95
C GLY A 114 7.03 10.58 8.86
N PHE A 115 5.88 11.24 8.82
CA PHE A 115 5.63 12.28 7.83
C PHE A 115 6.42 13.56 8.07
N LEU A 116 6.80 13.80 9.32
CA LEU A 116 7.54 15.01 9.70
C LEU A 116 9.04 14.81 9.57
N ASP A 117 9.48 13.59 9.40
CA ASP A 117 10.88 13.25 9.25
C ASP A 117 11.28 13.44 7.77
N GLY A 118 12.06 14.47 7.50
CA GLY A 118 12.33 14.95 6.16
C GLY A 118 12.56 13.87 5.10
N LEU A 119 13.53 12.96 5.31
CA LEU A 119 13.87 11.99 4.28
C LEU A 119 12.80 10.90 4.13
N ARG A 120 12.33 10.36 5.24
CA ARG A 120 11.35 9.27 5.18
C ARG A 120 9.98 9.76 4.80
N GLY A 121 9.63 10.97 5.27
CA GLY A 121 8.37 11.59 4.91
C GLY A 121 8.27 11.98 3.46
N THR A 122 9.39 12.28 2.81
CA THR A 122 9.38 12.78 1.44
C THR A 122 8.74 11.80 0.46
N THR A 123 9.11 10.53 0.50
CA THR A 123 8.52 9.52 -0.39
C THR A 123 7.03 9.39 -0.14
N SER A 124 6.63 9.22 1.12
CA SER A 124 5.22 9.09 1.48
C SER A 124 4.41 10.32 1.09
N GLN A 125 4.95 11.51 1.33
CA GLN A 125 4.27 12.75 0.98
C GLN A 125 4.08 12.89 -0.52
N ARG A 126 5.09 12.54 -1.31
CA ARG A 126 4.98 12.60 -2.77
C ARG A 126 3.95 11.62 -3.29
N VAL A 127 3.92 10.40 -2.74
CA VAL A 127 2.92 9.42 -3.11
C VAL A 127 1.53 9.94 -2.76
N LEU A 128 1.34 10.47 -1.55
CA LEU A 128 0.04 11.01 -1.13
C LEU A 128 -0.44 12.13 -2.04
N ARG A 129 0.47 13.01 -2.45
CA ARG A 129 0.09 14.15 -3.29
C ARG A 129 -0.24 13.77 -4.72
N LYS A 130 0.44 12.76 -5.26
CA LYS A 130 0.38 12.47 -6.69
C LYS A 130 -0.35 11.18 -7.03
N ALA A 131 -0.75 10.41 -6.04
CA ALA A 131 -1.44 9.15 -6.29
C ALA A 131 -2.77 9.37 -7.00
N ARG A 132 -3.12 8.44 -7.86
CA ARG A 132 -4.39 8.46 -8.58
C ARG A 132 -5.38 7.47 -8.02
N CYS A 133 -5.07 6.91 -6.86
CA CYS A 133 -5.95 6.02 -6.12
C CYS A 133 -5.82 6.32 -4.64
N PRO A 134 -6.73 5.84 -3.80
CA PRO A 134 -6.61 5.99 -2.35
C PRO A 134 -5.31 5.40 -1.82
N VAL A 135 -4.77 6.01 -0.77
CA VAL A 135 -3.56 5.57 -0.09
C VAL A 135 -3.87 5.35 1.38
N ALA A 136 -3.64 4.13 1.86
CA ALA A 136 -3.75 3.83 3.28
C ALA A 136 -2.36 3.94 3.90
N ASN A 137 -2.26 4.75 4.93
CA ASN A 137 -1.01 4.97 5.64
C ASN A 137 -1.08 4.32 7.02
N LEU A 138 -0.09 3.49 7.31
CA LEU A 138 -0.03 2.73 8.56
C LEU A 138 1.25 3.08 9.31
N PRO A 139 1.20 4.02 10.25
CA PRO A 139 2.37 4.32 11.07
C PRO A 139 2.72 3.12 11.95
N VAL A 140 4.01 2.80 12.02
CA VAL A 140 4.45 1.63 12.80
C VAL A 140 4.00 1.72 14.24
N GLY A 141 4.13 2.88 14.86
CA GLY A 141 3.76 3.05 16.26
C GLY A 141 2.28 2.87 16.56
N SER A 142 1.41 3.07 15.57
CA SER A 142 -0.03 2.98 15.78
C SER A 142 -0.51 1.57 16.06
N MET A 143 0.30 0.57 15.74
CA MET A 143 -0.05 -0.82 15.97
C MET A 143 -0.01 -1.20 17.43
N LEU A 144 0.60 -0.38 18.25
CA LEU A 144 0.74 -0.65 19.67
C LEU A 144 -0.41 -0.09 20.50
N GLY A 145 -1.23 0.71 19.86
CA GLY A 145 -2.36 1.33 20.55
C GLY A 145 -3.63 0.55 20.47
#